data_3b80f4b592e6b11da0d57ca6c7ab5df0
#
_entry.id   3b80f4b592e6b11da0d57ca6c7ab5df0
#
_cell.length_a   1.000
_cell.length_b   1.000
_cell.length_c   1.000
_cell.angle_alpha   90.00
_cell.angle_beta   90.00
_cell.angle_gamma   90.00
#
_symmetry.space_group_name_H-M   'P 1'
#
loop_
_entity.id
_entity.type
_entity.pdbx_description
1 polymer ?
#
loop_
_entity_poly.entity_id
_entity_poly.type
_entity_poly.pdbx_seq_one_letter_code
_entity_poly.pdbx_strand_id
1 'polypeptide(L)'
;MVGFTEPAGIVPHLGREEAKSRHQYYLGPEHLLLGLLIQGDNLAARVLRAHGLDLATVRAGIDQLVAEGVLPGPQPSDAELLATLGIDFDAVMAGVKEGFGWEAYYYAAQHVRLRPVQAFPHAPGGGTPLICWRVFVFVSQEAAARGEDVTPAHWLLALLRDAEDPVQASLGPMDRRRRAMVGLPNRGPSPVRLLVESHGLTLDQLRTAVLEELGQDR
;
A
#
# COMPACT_ATOMS: atom_id res chain seq x y z
N MET A 1 -10.41 -10.69 20.85
CA MET A 1 -9.90 -9.54 20.06
C MET A 1 -8.75 -10.11 19.26
N VAL A 2 -8.81 -10.04 17.94
CA VAL A 2 -7.75 -10.58 17.07
C VAL A 2 -6.56 -9.61 17.13
N GLY A 3 -5.38 -10.12 17.54
CA GLY A 3 -4.14 -9.37 17.57
C GLY A 3 -3.41 -9.45 16.23
N PHE A 4 -2.32 -8.67 16.09
CA PHE A 4 -1.38 -8.80 14.97
C PHE A 4 -0.11 -9.47 15.48
N THR A 5 0.34 -10.50 14.80
CA THR A 5 1.70 -11.00 15.02
C THR A 5 2.71 -9.93 14.60
N GLU A 6 3.91 -9.93 15.19
CA GLU A 6 4.96 -8.98 14.81
C GLU A 6 5.22 -8.97 13.30
N PRO A 7 5.38 -10.14 12.62
CA PRO A 7 5.53 -10.17 11.17
C PRO A 7 4.37 -9.54 10.39
N ALA A 8 3.13 -9.72 10.86
CA ALA A 8 1.98 -9.14 10.17
C ALA A 8 1.89 -7.62 10.36
N GLY A 9 2.30 -7.11 11.50
CA GLY A 9 2.28 -5.68 11.83
C GLY A 9 3.24 -4.85 10.97
N ILE A 10 4.35 -5.44 10.52
CA ILE A 10 5.36 -4.73 9.72
C ILE A 10 5.01 -4.60 8.23
N VAL A 11 4.10 -5.42 7.69
CA VAL A 11 3.75 -5.44 6.26
C VAL A 11 3.33 -4.07 5.73
N PRO A 12 2.40 -3.31 6.38
CA PRO A 12 2.04 -1.98 5.90
C PRO A 12 3.19 -0.96 5.98
N HIS A 13 4.10 -1.13 6.94
CA HIS A 13 5.27 -0.27 7.05
C HIS A 13 6.22 -0.51 5.87
N LEU A 14 6.55 -1.75 5.55
CA LEU A 14 7.40 -2.10 4.42
C LEU A 14 6.78 -1.66 3.09
N GLY A 15 5.47 -1.86 2.90
CA GLY A 15 4.75 -1.37 1.74
C GLY A 15 4.80 0.15 1.60
N ARG A 16 4.75 0.89 2.71
CA ARG A 16 4.86 2.35 2.71
C ARG A 16 6.26 2.83 2.34
N GLU A 17 7.31 2.19 2.88
CA GLU A 17 8.69 2.52 2.52
C GLU A 17 8.97 2.22 1.04
N GLU A 18 8.44 1.14 0.50
CA GLU A 18 8.51 0.85 -0.94
C GLU A 18 7.78 1.92 -1.78
N ALA A 19 6.57 2.33 -1.39
CA ALA A 19 5.84 3.40 -2.06
C ALA A 19 6.63 4.71 -2.07
N LYS A 20 7.27 5.08 -0.95
CA LYS A 20 8.13 6.26 -0.85
C LYS A 20 9.34 6.17 -1.77
N SER A 21 10.03 5.01 -1.79
CA SER A 21 11.20 4.81 -2.66
C SER A 21 10.86 4.94 -4.14
N ARG A 22 9.60 4.71 -4.50
CA ARG A 22 9.06 4.84 -5.86
C ARG A 22 8.45 6.23 -6.11
N HIS A 23 8.58 7.16 -5.19
CA HIS A 23 7.93 8.49 -5.24
C HIS A 23 6.42 8.42 -5.45
N GLN A 24 5.77 7.40 -4.87
CA GLN A 24 4.33 7.22 -4.87
C GLN A 24 3.78 7.59 -3.50
N TYR A 25 2.99 8.65 -3.42
CA TYR A 25 2.53 9.23 -2.14
C TYR A 25 1.18 8.66 -1.68
N TYR A 26 1.00 7.35 -1.80
CA TYR A 26 -0.17 6.62 -1.32
C TYR A 26 0.22 5.19 -0.95
N LEU A 27 -0.57 4.55 -0.09
CA LEU A 27 -0.44 3.12 0.19
C LEU A 27 -1.60 2.39 -0.49
N GLY A 28 -1.29 1.69 -1.57
CA GLY A 28 -2.22 0.85 -2.32
C GLY A 28 -2.05 -0.64 -2.03
N PRO A 29 -2.95 -1.50 -2.55
CA PRO A 29 -2.86 -2.96 -2.39
C PRO A 29 -1.59 -3.54 -3.02
N GLU A 30 -1.09 -2.97 -4.12
CA GLU A 30 0.18 -3.34 -4.75
C GLU A 30 1.39 -3.13 -3.83
N HIS A 31 1.37 -2.08 -3.01
CA HIS A 31 2.43 -1.80 -2.03
C HIS A 31 2.37 -2.78 -0.86
N LEU A 32 1.18 -3.21 -0.44
CA LEU A 32 1.04 -4.25 0.59
C LEU A 32 1.55 -5.60 0.09
N LEU A 33 1.32 -5.92 -1.20
CA LEU A 33 1.88 -7.12 -1.84
C LEU A 33 3.42 -7.08 -1.84
N LEU A 34 4.01 -5.93 -2.17
CA LEU A 34 5.47 -5.73 -2.04
C LEU A 34 5.94 -5.85 -0.59
N GLY A 35 5.21 -5.30 0.36
CA GLY A 35 5.52 -5.41 1.79
C GLY A 35 5.62 -6.86 2.27
N LEU A 36 4.73 -7.75 1.80
CA LEU A 36 4.79 -9.19 2.07
C LEU A 36 6.06 -9.84 1.52
N LEU A 37 6.45 -9.48 0.29
CA LEU A 37 7.64 -10.02 -0.38
C LEU A 37 8.95 -9.48 0.21
N ILE A 38 8.98 -8.20 0.62
CA ILE A 38 10.14 -7.55 1.25
C ILE A 38 10.40 -8.14 2.63
N GLN A 39 9.37 -8.45 3.39
CA GLN A 39 9.52 -9.12 4.68
C GLN A 39 10.27 -10.45 4.57
N GLY A 40 10.20 -11.13 3.43
CA GLY A 40 11.06 -12.22 3.04
C GLY A 40 10.58 -13.60 3.49
N ASP A 41 10.92 -14.06 4.69
CA ASP A 41 10.61 -15.42 5.11
C ASP A 41 9.26 -15.50 5.85
N ASN A 42 8.19 -15.55 5.06
CA ASN A 42 6.83 -15.76 5.56
C ASN A 42 6.03 -16.63 4.57
N LEU A 43 4.95 -17.24 5.04
CA LEU A 43 4.11 -18.14 4.24
C LEU A 43 3.62 -17.46 2.95
N ALA A 44 3.11 -16.25 3.04
CA ALA A 44 2.61 -15.51 1.88
C ALA A 44 3.69 -15.32 0.81
N ALA A 45 4.91 -14.92 1.22
CA ALA A 45 6.03 -14.74 0.30
C ALA A 45 6.50 -16.07 -0.30
N ARG A 46 6.48 -17.19 0.47
CA ARG A 46 6.79 -18.54 -0.07
C ARG A 46 5.80 -18.92 -1.16
N VAL A 47 4.49 -18.79 -0.90
CA VAL A 47 3.46 -19.10 -1.89
C VAL A 47 3.59 -18.23 -3.14
N LEU A 48 3.78 -16.93 -2.99
CA LEU A 48 3.95 -16.02 -4.13
C LEU A 48 5.15 -16.42 -4.99
N ARG A 49 6.31 -16.68 -4.37
CA ARG A 49 7.53 -17.11 -5.09
C ARG A 49 7.37 -18.46 -5.78
N ALA A 50 6.71 -19.42 -5.13
CA ALA A 50 6.44 -20.74 -5.73
C ALA A 50 5.60 -20.62 -7.03
N HIS A 51 4.84 -19.53 -7.16
CA HIS A 51 4.05 -19.22 -8.37
C HIS A 51 4.70 -18.17 -9.28
N GLY A 52 5.99 -17.88 -9.11
CA GLY A 52 6.73 -16.96 -9.97
C GLY A 52 6.54 -15.47 -9.65
N LEU A 53 5.80 -15.15 -8.59
CA LEU A 53 5.57 -13.78 -8.12
C LEU A 53 6.62 -13.39 -7.06
N ASP A 54 7.88 -13.31 -7.44
CA ASP A 54 8.93 -12.81 -6.57
C ASP A 54 8.95 -11.27 -6.52
N LEU A 55 9.81 -10.71 -5.67
CA LEU A 55 9.92 -9.26 -5.48
C LEU A 55 10.30 -8.51 -6.77
N ALA A 56 11.23 -9.07 -7.55
CA ALA A 56 11.70 -8.44 -8.79
C ALA A 56 10.60 -8.44 -9.85
N THR A 57 9.90 -9.58 -9.97
CA THR A 57 8.78 -9.78 -10.90
C THR A 57 7.61 -8.84 -10.57
N VAL A 58 7.22 -8.74 -9.30
CA VAL A 58 6.12 -7.86 -8.89
C VAL A 58 6.50 -6.39 -9.08
N ARG A 59 7.75 -5.99 -8.79
CA ARG A 59 8.23 -4.63 -9.08
C ARG A 59 8.15 -4.31 -10.58
N ALA A 60 8.63 -5.20 -11.43
CA ALA A 60 8.57 -5.03 -12.89
C ALA A 60 7.11 -4.92 -13.38
N GLY A 61 6.21 -5.74 -12.84
CA GLY A 61 4.78 -5.65 -13.16
C GLY A 61 4.17 -4.31 -12.75
N ILE A 62 4.52 -3.77 -11.58
CA ILE A 62 4.07 -2.44 -11.17
C ILE A 62 4.64 -1.35 -12.10
N ASP A 63 5.91 -1.44 -12.51
CA ASP A 63 6.52 -0.51 -13.45
C ASP A 63 5.79 -0.53 -14.81
N GLN A 64 5.39 -1.71 -15.25
CA GLN A 64 4.56 -1.86 -16.44
C GLN A 64 3.18 -1.21 -16.28
N LEU A 65 2.48 -1.43 -15.16
CA LEU A 65 1.19 -0.78 -14.89
C LEU A 65 1.30 0.74 -14.82
N VAL A 66 2.43 1.27 -14.35
CA VAL A 66 2.73 2.71 -14.41
C VAL A 66 2.93 3.16 -15.85
N ALA A 67 3.70 2.43 -16.65
CA ALA A 67 3.95 2.77 -18.07
C ALA A 67 2.64 2.73 -18.89
N GLU A 68 1.72 1.85 -18.55
CA GLU A 68 0.39 1.72 -19.16
C GLU A 68 -0.62 2.77 -18.66
N GLY A 69 -0.25 3.59 -17.66
CA GLY A 69 -1.12 4.60 -17.06
C GLY A 69 -2.23 4.04 -16.16
N VAL A 70 -2.13 2.77 -15.75
CA VAL A 70 -3.05 2.14 -14.78
C VAL A 70 -2.74 2.60 -13.36
N LEU A 71 -1.45 2.73 -13.04
CA LEU A 71 -0.97 3.29 -11.79
C LEU A 71 -0.29 4.65 -12.04
N PRO A 72 -0.37 5.58 -11.06
CA PRO A 72 0.34 6.84 -11.18
C PRO A 72 1.86 6.61 -11.13
N GLY A 73 2.57 7.32 -11.98
CA GLY A 73 4.02 7.35 -11.97
C GLY A 73 4.60 8.11 -10.76
N PRO A 74 5.94 8.20 -10.68
CA PRO A 74 6.61 9.00 -9.68
C PRO A 74 6.12 10.45 -9.70
N GLN A 75 5.85 10.99 -8.53
CA GLN A 75 5.41 12.39 -8.39
C GLN A 75 6.52 13.17 -7.68
N PRO A 76 6.77 14.41 -8.09
CA PRO A 76 7.72 15.25 -7.38
C PRO A 76 7.23 15.52 -5.97
N SER A 77 8.13 15.54 -5.01
CA SER A 77 7.86 16.02 -3.66
C SER A 77 7.57 17.52 -3.65
N ASP A 78 6.96 18.02 -2.58
CA ASP A 78 6.75 19.47 -2.44
C ASP A 78 8.09 20.23 -2.43
N ALA A 79 9.15 19.64 -1.86
CA ALA A 79 10.48 20.20 -1.89
C ALA A 79 11.02 20.36 -3.32
N GLU A 80 10.87 19.31 -4.15
CA GLU A 80 11.26 19.36 -5.58
C GLU A 80 10.42 20.38 -6.35
N LEU A 81 9.11 20.45 -6.11
CA LEU A 81 8.25 21.45 -6.74
C LEU A 81 8.62 22.88 -6.34
N LEU A 82 8.90 23.13 -5.07
CA LEU A 82 9.33 24.45 -4.58
C LEU A 82 10.71 24.83 -5.13
N ALA A 83 11.62 23.86 -5.27
CA ALA A 83 12.93 24.07 -5.86
C ALA A 83 12.84 24.56 -7.33
N THR A 84 11.83 24.10 -8.09
CA THR A 84 11.61 24.62 -9.47
C THR A 84 11.24 26.11 -9.49
N LEU A 85 10.72 26.63 -8.38
CA LEU A 85 10.38 28.06 -8.19
C LEU A 85 11.50 28.86 -7.51
N GLY A 86 12.67 28.23 -7.29
CA GLY A 86 13.80 28.83 -6.57
C GLY A 86 13.58 28.94 -5.06
N ILE A 87 12.61 28.21 -4.51
CA ILE A 87 12.27 28.23 -3.07
C ILE A 87 12.95 27.02 -2.39
N ASP A 88 13.81 27.32 -1.41
CA ASP A 88 14.43 26.32 -0.55
C ASP A 88 13.42 25.86 0.51
N PHE A 89 12.93 24.63 0.37
CA PHE A 89 11.98 24.02 1.29
C PHE A 89 12.50 23.92 2.71
N ASP A 90 13.78 23.57 2.90
CA ASP A 90 14.36 23.40 4.21
C ASP A 90 14.52 24.74 4.91
N ALA A 91 14.85 25.82 4.18
CA ALA A 91 14.87 27.18 4.69
C ALA A 91 13.47 27.67 5.12
N VAL A 92 12.43 27.36 4.32
CA VAL A 92 11.03 27.66 4.69
C VAL A 92 10.64 26.94 5.98
N MET A 93 10.95 25.64 6.08
CA MET A 93 10.62 24.82 7.26
C MET A 93 11.42 25.29 8.51
N ALA A 94 12.66 25.71 8.34
CA ALA A 94 13.45 26.31 9.41
C ALA A 94 12.80 27.61 9.91
N GLY A 95 12.37 28.49 9.00
CA GLY A 95 11.64 29.71 9.33
C GLY A 95 10.32 29.47 10.06
N VAL A 96 9.56 28.43 9.65
CA VAL A 96 8.34 28.02 10.37
C VAL A 96 8.68 27.60 11.81
N LYS A 97 9.74 26.81 12.00
CA LYS A 97 10.16 26.37 13.33
C LYS A 97 10.60 27.54 14.20
N GLU A 98 11.37 28.48 13.66
CA GLU A 98 11.87 29.66 14.36
C GLU A 98 10.73 30.63 14.73
N GLY A 99 9.82 30.90 13.78
CA GLY A 99 8.74 31.85 13.97
C GLY A 99 7.55 31.35 14.78
N PHE A 100 7.24 30.06 14.69
CA PHE A 100 6.00 29.46 15.24
C PHE A 100 6.23 28.28 16.18
N GLY A 101 7.48 27.84 16.36
CA GLY A 101 7.85 26.75 17.27
C GLY A 101 7.72 25.34 16.68
N TRP A 102 8.09 24.34 17.52
CA TRP A 102 8.18 22.94 17.12
C TRP A 102 6.84 22.32 16.71
N GLU A 103 5.74 22.70 17.36
CA GLU A 103 4.41 22.16 17.02
C GLU A 103 3.98 22.57 15.62
N ALA A 104 4.15 23.85 15.28
CA ALA A 104 3.86 24.36 13.95
C ALA A 104 4.77 23.73 12.89
N TYR A 105 6.06 23.57 13.18
CA TYR A 105 7.00 22.87 12.31
C TYR A 105 6.55 21.41 12.07
N TYR A 106 6.22 20.67 13.14
CA TYR A 106 5.80 19.28 13.06
C TYR A 106 4.51 19.13 12.26
N TYR A 107 3.53 20.01 12.52
CA TYR A 107 2.28 20.07 11.77
C TYR A 107 2.51 20.38 10.29
N ALA A 108 3.29 21.39 9.98
CA ALA A 108 3.62 21.73 8.60
C ALA A 108 4.38 20.59 7.90
N ALA A 109 5.37 19.98 8.56
CA ALA A 109 6.13 18.87 8.00
C ALA A 109 5.24 17.65 7.65
N GLN A 110 4.23 17.39 8.48
CA GLN A 110 3.28 16.31 8.20
C GLN A 110 2.36 16.61 7.00
N HIS A 111 1.97 17.87 6.82
CA HIS A 111 0.97 18.26 5.82
C HIS A 111 1.60 18.61 4.47
N VAL A 112 2.79 19.19 4.46
CA VAL A 112 3.45 19.67 3.23
C VAL A 112 4.21 18.56 2.51
N ARG A 113 4.82 17.60 3.24
CA ARG A 113 5.57 16.50 2.61
C ARG A 113 4.71 15.46 1.87
N LEU A 114 3.40 15.57 1.98
CA LEU A 114 2.45 14.56 1.54
C LEU A 114 1.56 15.04 0.38
N ARG A 115 2.12 15.82 -0.53
CA ARG A 115 1.35 16.17 -1.72
C ARG A 115 1.08 14.95 -2.60
N PRO A 116 -0.13 14.91 -3.19
CA PRO A 116 -1.26 15.86 -3.12
C PRO A 116 -2.22 15.60 -1.94
N VAL A 117 -1.72 15.09 -0.85
CA VAL A 117 -2.57 14.49 0.16
C VAL A 117 -2.55 15.27 1.45
N GLN A 118 -3.71 15.77 1.82
CA GLN A 118 -3.96 16.14 3.20
C GLN A 118 -3.81 14.91 4.09
N ALA A 119 -2.84 14.95 4.99
CA ALA A 119 -2.63 13.93 5.98
C ALA A 119 -3.93 13.59 6.71
N PHE A 120 -4.20 12.32 6.89
CA PHE A 120 -5.15 11.90 7.88
C PHE A 120 -4.45 11.98 9.23
N PRO A 121 -4.88 12.86 10.15
CA PRO A 121 -4.19 13.07 11.43
C PRO A 121 -4.12 11.81 12.31
N HIS A 122 -4.86 10.77 11.96
CA HIS A 122 -4.95 9.53 12.72
C HIS A 122 -4.55 8.27 11.95
N ALA A 123 -3.96 8.41 10.75
CA ALA A 123 -3.44 7.23 10.06
C ALA A 123 -2.15 6.75 10.74
N PRO A 124 -2.06 5.49 11.17
CA PRO A 124 -0.82 4.94 11.68
C PRO A 124 0.28 5.11 10.64
N GLY A 125 1.30 5.92 10.93
CA GLY A 125 2.49 6.09 10.09
C GLY A 125 2.55 7.32 9.19
N GLY A 126 2.04 8.47 9.66
CA GLY A 126 2.43 9.77 9.11
C GLY A 126 1.93 10.08 7.71
N GLY A 127 0.62 10.22 7.58
CA GLY A 127 0.02 11.00 6.50
C GLY A 127 0.02 10.44 5.08
N THR A 128 0.52 9.25 4.84
CA THR A 128 0.37 8.58 3.53
C THR A 128 -1.08 8.12 3.35
N PRO A 129 -1.80 8.54 2.28
CA PRO A 129 -3.18 8.11 2.07
C PRO A 129 -3.29 6.61 1.98
N LEU A 130 -4.16 6.09 2.77
CA LEU A 130 -4.52 4.70 2.73
C LEU A 130 -5.62 4.50 1.68
N ILE A 131 -5.25 3.99 0.52
CA ILE A 131 -6.19 3.67 -0.56
C ILE A 131 -6.75 2.24 -0.40
N CYS A 132 -6.04 1.39 0.34
CA CYS A 132 -6.36 -0.02 0.55
C CYS A 132 -7.06 -0.30 1.90
N TRP A 133 -7.89 0.64 2.40
CA TRP A 133 -8.57 0.47 3.70
C TRP A 133 -9.39 -0.83 3.79
N ARG A 134 -10.04 -1.22 2.69
CA ARG A 134 -10.83 -2.45 2.62
C ARG A 134 -10.00 -3.71 2.91
N VAL A 135 -8.75 -3.73 2.45
CA VAL A 135 -7.82 -4.83 2.73
C VAL A 135 -7.61 -4.98 4.24
N PHE A 136 -7.44 -3.89 4.99
CA PHE A 136 -7.29 -3.94 6.46
C PHE A 136 -8.53 -4.54 7.15
N VAL A 137 -9.71 -4.23 6.65
CA VAL A 137 -10.94 -4.86 7.15
C VAL A 137 -10.93 -6.36 6.86
N PHE A 138 -10.59 -6.76 5.64
CA PHE A 138 -10.54 -8.17 5.25
C PHE A 138 -9.48 -8.96 6.01
N VAL A 139 -8.31 -8.39 6.26
CA VAL A 139 -7.26 -9.03 7.08
C VAL A 139 -7.80 -9.49 8.42
N SER A 140 -8.50 -8.60 9.13
CA SER A 140 -9.08 -8.92 10.43
C SER A 140 -10.21 -9.96 10.32
N GLN A 141 -10.98 -9.95 9.24
CA GLN A 141 -12.03 -10.92 8.98
C GLN A 141 -11.47 -12.31 8.65
N GLU A 142 -10.41 -12.38 7.82
CA GLU A 142 -9.75 -13.65 7.47
C GLU A 142 -9.13 -14.33 8.70
N ALA A 143 -8.50 -13.57 9.59
CA ALA A 143 -7.96 -14.08 10.84
C ALA A 143 -9.06 -14.50 11.81
N ALA A 144 -10.10 -13.67 12.01
CA ALA A 144 -11.22 -13.96 12.89
C ALA A 144 -12.00 -15.22 12.46
N ALA A 145 -12.17 -15.43 11.16
CA ALA A 145 -12.84 -16.63 10.62
C ALA A 145 -12.10 -17.94 10.98
N ARG A 146 -10.81 -17.86 11.29
CA ARG A 146 -9.97 -18.99 11.71
C ARG A 146 -9.72 -19.05 13.21
N GLY A 147 -10.13 -18.01 13.94
CA GLY A 147 -9.86 -17.89 15.38
C GLY A 147 -8.39 -17.67 15.70
N GLU A 148 -7.64 -17.05 14.80
CA GLU A 148 -6.19 -16.86 14.88
C GLU A 148 -5.84 -15.36 14.94
N ASP A 149 -4.62 -15.07 15.40
CA ASP A 149 -4.04 -13.74 15.23
C ASP A 149 -3.65 -13.48 13.77
N VAL A 150 -3.62 -12.22 13.37
CA VAL A 150 -3.25 -11.82 12.02
C VAL A 150 -1.79 -12.21 11.72
N THR A 151 -1.60 -12.99 10.66
CA THR A 151 -0.30 -13.37 10.09
C THR A 151 -0.12 -12.79 8.68
N PRO A 152 1.07 -12.84 8.09
CA PRO A 152 1.28 -12.44 6.68
C PRO A 152 0.38 -13.21 5.68
N ALA A 153 0.01 -14.46 5.97
CA ALA A 153 -0.92 -15.21 5.13
C ALA A 153 -2.31 -14.57 5.06
N HIS A 154 -2.80 -14.01 6.18
CA HIS A 154 -4.08 -13.29 6.21
C HIS A 154 -4.04 -12.00 5.37
N TRP A 155 -2.88 -11.33 5.29
CA TRP A 155 -2.68 -10.20 4.39
C TRP A 155 -2.82 -10.61 2.92
N LEU A 156 -2.21 -11.73 2.52
CA LEU A 156 -2.33 -12.23 1.15
C LEU A 156 -3.76 -12.64 0.83
N LEU A 157 -4.43 -13.38 1.71
CA LEU A 157 -5.85 -13.74 1.55
C LEU A 157 -6.75 -12.52 1.39
N ALA A 158 -6.51 -11.48 2.20
CA ALA A 158 -7.27 -10.23 2.14
C ALA A 158 -7.01 -9.46 0.84
N LEU A 159 -5.76 -9.42 0.35
CA LEU A 159 -5.42 -8.82 -0.94
C LEU A 159 -6.09 -9.54 -2.12
N LEU A 160 -6.08 -10.87 -2.11
CA LEU A 160 -6.74 -11.67 -3.13
C LEU A 160 -8.24 -11.44 -3.12
N ARG A 161 -8.87 -11.45 -1.94
CA ARG A 161 -10.29 -11.16 -1.77
C ARG A 161 -10.66 -9.74 -2.22
N ASP A 162 -9.84 -8.74 -1.91
CA ASP A 162 -10.03 -7.36 -2.37
C ASP A 162 -9.97 -7.27 -3.90
N ALA A 163 -9.11 -8.09 -4.51
CA ALA A 163 -8.89 -8.10 -5.94
C ALA A 163 -9.99 -8.85 -6.75
N GLU A 164 -10.85 -9.64 -6.11
CA GLU A 164 -11.99 -10.29 -6.76
C GLU A 164 -13.00 -9.26 -7.29
N ASP A 165 -13.18 -8.17 -6.56
CA ASP A 165 -14.11 -7.11 -6.96
C ASP A 165 -13.42 -6.06 -7.85
N PRO A 166 -14.14 -5.46 -8.81
CA PRO A 166 -13.64 -4.30 -9.52
C PRO A 166 -13.56 -3.09 -8.56
N VAL A 167 -12.60 -2.20 -8.81
CA VAL A 167 -12.32 -1.03 -7.96
C VAL A 167 -13.57 -0.25 -7.58
N GLN A 168 -14.50 -0.02 -8.53
CA GLN A 168 -15.70 0.77 -8.29
C GLN A 168 -16.74 0.13 -7.37
N ALA A 169 -16.67 -1.18 -7.14
CA ALA A 169 -17.68 -1.92 -6.37
C ALA A 169 -17.76 -1.49 -4.91
N SER A 170 -16.67 -0.97 -4.37
CA SER A 170 -16.55 -0.63 -2.94
C SER A 170 -16.21 0.84 -2.65
N LEU A 171 -16.20 1.70 -3.68
CA LEU A 171 -15.79 3.11 -3.49
C LEU A 171 -16.93 4.00 -3.01
N GLY A 172 -16.81 4.47 -1.77
CA GLY A 172 -17.55 5.62 -1.26
C GLY A 172 -17.09 6.94 -1.88
N PRO A 173 -17.84 8.05 -1.65
CA PRO A 173 -17.46 9.37 -2.18
C PRO A 173 -16.06 9.81 -1.74
N MET A 174 -15.69 9.53 -0.49
CA MET A 174 -14.39 9.87 0.08
C MET A 174 -13.25 9.09 -0.59
N ASP A 175 -13.48 7.80 -0.86
CA ASP A 175 -12.48 6.96 -1.50
C ASP A 175 -12.23 7.39 -2.95
N ARG A 176 -13.28 7.73 -3.68
CA ARG A 176 -13.17 8.28 -5.04
C ARG A 176 -12.33 9.57 -5.06
N ARG A 177 -12.57 10.46 -4.09
CA ARG A 177 -11.80 11.70 -3.96
C ARG A 177 -10.33 11.41 -3.64
N ARG A 178 -10.05 10.51 -2.70
CA ARG A 178 -8.69 10.11 -2.33
C ARG A 178 -7.93 9.55 -3.53
N ARG A 179 -8.57 8.64 -4.28
CA ARG A 179 -7.96 8.05 -5.48
C ARG A 179 -7.67 9.11 -6.54
N ALA A 180 -8.61 10.01 -6.80
CA ALA A 180 -8.40 11.10 -7.75
C ALA A 180 -7.24 12.02 -7.35
N MET A 181 -7.07 12.30 -6.05
CA MET A 181 -5.97 13.13 -5.53
C MET A 181 -4.58 12.54 -5.80
N VAL A 182 -4.45 11.23 -5.87
CA VAL A 182 -3.20 10.53 -6.15
C VAL A 182 -3.11 10.02 -7.59
N GLY A 183 -4.04 10.42 -8.46
CA GLY A 183 -4.03 10.03 -9.87
C GLY A 183 -4.50 8.61 -10.16
N LEU A 184 -5.13 7.94 -9.19
CA LEU A 184 -5.64 6.57 -9.38
C LEU A 184 -7.02 6.57 -10.03
N PRO A 185 -7.28 5.65 -10.98
CA PRO A 185 -8.60 5.50 -11.58
C PRO A 185 -9.62 5.01 -10.55
N ASN A 186 -10.86 5.46 -10.71
CA ASN A 186 -11.99 5.03 -9.86
C ASN A 186 -12.74 3.81 -10.44
N ARG A 187 -12.22 3.20 -11.48
CA ARG A 187 -12.81 2.05 -12.18
C ARG A 187 -11.73 1.12 -12.69
N GLY A 188 -12.10 -0.12 -12.95
CA GLY A 188 -11.20 -1.13 -13.50
C GLY A 188 -10.88 -2.25 -12.49
N PRO A 189 -10.07 -3.21 -12.89
CA PRO A 189 -9.58 -4.27 -12.01
C PRO A 189 -8.62 -3.71 -10.94
N SER A 190 -8.47 -4.45 -9.84
CA SER A 190 -7.44 -4.17 -8.84
C SER A 190 -6.04 -4.34 -9.44
N PRO A 191 -5.04 -3.50 -9.06
CA PRO A 191 -3.65 -3.72 -9.46
C PRO A 191 -3.12 -5.12 -9.10
N VAL A 192 -3.51 -5.66 -7.94
CA VAL A 192 -3.13 -7.03 -7.53
C VAL A 192 -3.67 -8.07 -8.50
N ARG A 193 -4.92 -7.92 -8.96
CA ARG A 193 -5.50 -8.80 -9.98
C ARG A 193 -4.71 -8.76 -11.28
N LEU A 194 -4.39 -7.57 -11.76
CA LEU A 194 -3.61 -7.40 -12.99
C LEU A 194 -2.22 -8.04 -12.88
N LEU A 195 -1.56 -7.87 -11.73
CA LEU A 195 -0.26 -8.49 -11.46
C LEU A 195 -0.34 -10.02 -11.45
N VAL A 196 -1.36 -10.61 -10.84
CA VAL A 196 -1.57 -12.06 -10.80
C VAL A 196 -1.89 -12.60 -12.20
N GLU A 197 -2.86 -11.99 -12.89
CA GLU A 197 -3.30 -12.45 -14.22
C GLU A 197 -2.23 -12.29 -15.29
N SER A 198 -1.36 -11.28 -15.22
CA SER A 198 -0.24 -11.11 -16.16
C SER A 198 0.78 -12.25 -16.11
N HIS A 199 0.77 -13.06 -15.04
CA HIS A 199 1.61 -14.26 -14.89
C HIS A 199 0.85 -15.56 -15.20
N GLY A 200 -0.33 -15.46 -15.80
CA GLY A 200 -1.14 -16.63 -16.16
C GLY A 200 -1.78 -17.33 -14.95
N LEU A 201 -1.83 -16.65 -13.82
CA LEU A 201 -2.43 -17.17 -12.58
C LEU A 201 -3.84 -16.62 -12.39
N THR A 202 -4.64 -17.33 -11.60
CA THR A 202 -5.92 -16.82 -11.10
C THR A 202 -5.82 -16.50 -9.62
N LEU A 203 -6.69 -15.61 -9.13
CA LEU A 203 -6.78 -15.30 -7.70
C LEU A 203 -7.13 -16.55 -6.89
N ASP A 204 -8.00 -17.42 -7.42
CA ASP A 204 -8.41 -18.67 -6.78
C ASP A 204 -7.26 -19.67 -6.63
N GLN A 205 -6.39 -19.78 -7.64
CA GLN A 205 -5.20 -20.63 -7.54
C GLN A 205 -4.28 -20.20 -6.40
N LEU A 206 -3.98 -18.91 -6.29
CA LEU A 206 -3.16 -18.40 -5.18
C LEU A 206 -3.88 -18.54 -3.84
N ARG A 207 -5.19 -18.27 -3.80
CA ARG A 207 -5.98 -18.45 -2.57
C ARG A 207 -5.94 -19.89 -2.08
N THR A 208 -6.14 -20.85 -2.99
CA THR A 208 -6.06 -22.29 -2.68
C THR A 208 -4.69 -22.65 -2.14
N ALA A 209 -3.62 -22.23 -2.80
CA ALA A 209 -2.25 -22.51 -2.36
C ALA A 209 -1.96 -21.95 -0.95
N VAL A 210 -2.42 -20.73 -0.63
CA VAL A 210 -2.27 -20.17 0.72
C VAL A 210 -3.03 -21.01 1.75
N LEU A 211 -4.24 -21.46 1.43
CA LEU A 211 -5.06 -22.25 2.35
C LEU A 211 -4.49 -23.65 2.59
N GLU A 212 -3.91 -24.28 1.56
CA GLU A 212 -3.22 -25.56 1.66
C GLU A 212 -1.99 -25.46 2.56
N GLU A 213 -1.15 -24.44 2.37
CA GLU A 213 0.02 -24.20 3.22
C GLU A 213 -0.39 -23.93 4.69
N LEU A 214 -1.42 -23.11 4.92
CA LEU A 214 -1.97 -22.87 6.26
C LEU A 214 -2.51 -24.14 6.92
N GLY A 215 -3.01 -25.10 6.13
CA GLY A 215 -3.48 -26.39 6.64
C GLY A 215 -2.33 -27.34 7.00
N GLN A 216 -1.17 -27.20 6.35
CA GLN A 216 0.02 -28.03 6.62
C GLN A 216 0.82 -27.56 7.84
N ASP A 217 0.76 -26.27 8.19
CA ASP A 217 1.46 -25.68 9.35
C ASP A 217 0.72 -25.97 10.69
N ARG A 218 -0.39 -26.74 10.70
CA ARG A 218 -1.16 -27.18 11.87
C ARG A 218 -0.85 -28.60 12.27
#